data_98a696438c5a3e79814c8a98e1e7592c
#
_entry.id   98a696438c5a3e79814c8a98e1e7592c
#
_cell.length_a   1.000
_cell.length_b   1.000
_cell.length_c   1.000
_cell.angle_alpha   90.00
_cell.angle_beta   90.00
_cell.angle_gamma   90.00
#
_symmetry.space_group_name_H-M   'P 1'
#
loop_
_entity.id
_entity.type
_entity.pdbx_description
1 polymer ?
#
loop_
_entity_poly.entity_id
_entity_poly.type
_entity_poly.pdbx_seq_one_letter_code
_entity_poly.pdbx_strand_id
1 'polypeptide(L)'
;MEKTAFDARYQEYLAAIEDYLNSLFAEKPHWADLYEAMRYSVLSGGKRLRPVMTLEFARLCGLDWHKAVPMGCALELVHTYSLIHDDLPCMDDDDLRRGKPTNHKVYGETLAVLAGDALQPAAYRLILTAPGLTDAQRADCALILANASGSDGMVAGQVLDTLHHPSAQDELTEVHHLKTGAMIAGACMLGVGAAGGSEAARKAAETYGYQLGLAFQIRDDMLDVIGNADEFGKPIGSDKDEGKVTYVDLLGLDDCGKLVHELTEQAVFAVSDLDREGFLTALAESLTERMK
;
A
#
# COMPACT_ATOMS: atom_id res chain seq x y z
N MET A 1 16.03 8.65 13.76
CA MET A 1 15.08 8.86 14.93
C MET A 1 15.32 7.79 15.97
N GLU A 2 15.12 8.07 17.27
CA GLU A 2 15.18 7.02 18.28
C GLU A 2 13.97 6.07 18.14
N LYS A 3 14.17 4.76 18.34
CA LYS A 3 13.15 3.72 18.15
C LYS A 3 11.87 4.00 18.94
N THR A 4 11.99 4.42 20.21
CA THR A 4 10.84 4.75 21.06
C THR A 4 10.00 5.92 20.53
N ALA A 5 10.64 6.92 19.93
CA ALA A 5 9.95 8.06 19.32
C ALA A 5 9.27 7.68 17.99
N PHE A 6 9.92 6.80 17.21
CA PHE A 6 9.35 6.22 16.01
C PHE A 6 8.09 5.41 16.35
N ASP A 7 8.22 4.46 17.29
CA ASP A 7 7.11 3.58 17.69
C ASP A 7 5.92 4.40 18.22
N ALA A 8 6.18 5.44 19.05
CA ALA A 8 5.12 6.28 19.59
C ALA A 8 4.34 7.01 18.48
N ARG A 9 5.02 7.64 17.53
CA ARG A 9 4.39 8.33 16.40
C ARG A 9 3.65 7.37 15.48
N TYR A 10 4.25 6.22 15.20
CA TYR A 10 3.61 5.19 14.39
C TYR A 10 2.29 4.72 15.01
N GLN A 11 2.28 4.49 16.32
CA GLN A 11 1.07 4.07 17.05
C GLN A 11 0.01 5.18 17.10
N GLU A 12 0.40 6.44 17.21
CA GLU A 12 -0.52 7.58 17.14
C GLU A 12 -1.23 7.64 15.78
N TYR A 13 -0.47 7.50 14.68
CA TYR A 13 -1.04 7.43 13.33
C TYR A 13 -1.95 6.22 13.16
N LEU A 14 -1.50 5.05 13.60
CA LEU A 14 -2.25 3.81 13.51
C LEU A 14 -3.60 3.91 14.24
N ALA A 15 -3.62 4.47 15.45
CA ALA A 15 -4.85 4.66 16.21
C ALA A 15 -5.84 5.55 15.45
N ALA A 16 -5.41 6.68 14.90
CA ALA A 16 -6.29 7.58 14.16
C ALA A 16 -6.81 6.94 12.86
N ILE A 17 -5.98 6.17 12.17
CA ILE A 17 -6.37 5.43 10.95
C ILE A 17 -7.43 4.36 11.30
N GLU A 18 -7.17 3.53 12.31
CA GLU A 18 -8.09 2.47 12.71
C GLU A 18 -9.42 3.03 13.24
N ASP A 19 -9.40 4.09 14.02
CA ASP A 19 -10.61 4.76 14.49
C ASP A 19 -11.45 5.29 13.31
N TYR A 20 -10.80 5.89 12.32
CA TYR A 20 -11.49 6.39 11.13
C TYR A 20 -12.07 5.25 10.29
N LEU A 21 -11.29 4.20 10.00
CA LEU A 21 -11.74 3.02 9.25
C LEU A 21 -12.91 2.33 9.98
N ASN A 22 -12.86 2.21 11.30
CA ASN A 22 -13.94 1.63 12.10
C ASN A 22 -15.25 2.44 12.04
N SER A 23 -15.19 3.74 11.79
CA SER A 23 -16.36 4.59 11.63
C SER A 23 -17.07 4.40 10.28
N LEU A 24 -16.37 3.86 9.26
CA LEU A 24 -16.91 3.69 7.93
C LEU A 24 -17.91 2.53 7.85
N PHE A 25 -18.97 2.74 7.06
CA PHE A 25 -19.99 1.71 6.76
C PHE A 25 -20.64 1.11 8.02
N ALA A 26 -20.72 1.86 9.11
CA ALA A 26 -21.29 1.39 10.38
C ALA A 26 -22.83 1.35 10.38
N GLU A 27 -23.48 2.04 9.46
CA GLU A 27 -24.94 2.06 9.31
C GLU A 27 -25.46 0.69 8.81
N LYS A 28 -26.75 0.40 9.08
CA LYS A 28 -27.41 -0.83 8.64
C LYS A 28 -28.57 -0.52 7.68
N PRO A 29 -28.27 -0.17 6.41
CA PRO A 29 -29.28 -0.01 5.39
C PRO A 29 -29.89 -1.37 4.98
N HIS A 30 -30.87 -1.36 4.06
CA HIS A 30 -31.46 -2.60 3.54
C HIS A 30 -30.47 -3.52 2.81
N TRP A 31 -29.31 -2.98 2.39
CA TRP A 31 -28.16 -3.67 1.78
C TRP A 31 -26.99 -3.77 2.76
N ALA A 32 -27.27 -4.04 4.03
CA ALA A 32 -26.26 -4.10 5.10
C ALA A 32 -25.22 -5.19 4.86
N ASP A 33 -25.57 -6.26 4.14
CA ASP A 33 -24.67 -7.33 3.71
C ASP A 33 -23.49 -6.81 2.88
N LEU A 34 -23.70 -5.83 1.99
CA LEU A 34 -22.63 -5.15 1.27
C LEU A 34 -21.68 -4.43 2.25
N TYR A 35 -22.22 -3.69 3.21
CA TYR A 35 -21.41 -2.98 4.20
C TYR A 35 -20.63 -3.94 5.12
N GLU A 36 -21.24 -5.06 5.48
CA GLU A 36 -20.58 -6.11 6.26
C GLU A 36 -19.43 -6.74 5.49
N ALA A 37 -19.61 -7.05 4.19
CA ALA A 37 -18.55 -7.58 3.33
C ALA A 37 -17.39 -6.57 3.14
N MET A 38 -17.71 -5.28 2.91
CA MET A 38 -16.70 -4.22 2.82
C MET A 38 -15.90 -4.09 4.13
N ARG A 39 -16.60 -3.99 5.27
CA ARG A 39 -15.99 -3.87 6.61
C ARG A 39 -15.12 -5.07 6.97
N TYR A 40 -15.57 -6.27 6.63
CA TYR A 40 -14.82 -7.51 6.88
C TYR A 40 -13.38 -7.42 6.36
N SER A 41 -13.21 -6.98 5.13
CA SER A 41 -11.88 -6.85 4.51
C SER A 41 -11.13 -5.60 4.98
N VAL A 42 -11.80 -4.44 5.06
CA VAL A 42 -11.20 -3.18 5.53
C VAL A 42 -10.64 -3.32 6.95
N LEU A 43 -11.37 -4.02 7.83
CA LEU A 43 -11.01 -4.20 9.24
C LEU A 43 -10.27 -5.52 9.51
N SER A 44 -9.78 -6.20 8.48
CA SER A 44 -9.01 -7.45 8.63
C SER A 44 -7.64 -7.25 9.29
N GLY A 45 -7.27 -6.01 9.62
CA GLY A 45 -5.99 -5.64 10.20
C GLY A 45 -4.93 -5.35 9.13
N GLY A 46 -3.69 -5.26 9.56
CA GLY A 46 -2.52 -4.96 8.73
C GLY A 46 -1.68 -3.83 9.32
N LYS A 47 -0.52 -3.58 8.74
CA LYS A 47 0.45 -2.59 9.22
C LYS A 47 0.06 -1.14 8.87
N ARG A 48 -0.91 -0.94 8.00
CA ARG A 48 -1.38 0.38 7.54
C ARG A 48 -0.23 1.29 7.07
N LEU A 49 0.78 0.71 6.44
CA LEU A 49 1.98 1.44 6.01
C LEU A 49 1.65 2.61 5.07
N ARG A 50 0.79 2.37 4.08
CA ARG A 50 0.40 3.37 3.10
C ARG A 50 -0.28 4.59 3.75
N PRO A 51 -1.34 4.42 4.58
CA PRO A 51 -1.89 5.54 5.35
C PRO A 51 -0.86 6.25 6.23
N VAL A 52 0.00 5.52 6.94
CA VAL A 52 1.06 6.11 7.79
C VAL A 52 1.99 7.01 6.98
N MET A 53 2.42 6.58 5.79
CA MET A 53 3.23 7.43 4.89
C MET A 53 2.46 8.69 4.47
N THR A 54 1.16 8.55 4.14
CA THR A 54 0.31 9.69 3.79
C THR A 54 0.29 10.74 4.92
N LEU A 55 0.10 10.30 6.17
CA LEU A 55 0.05 11.21 7.32
C LEU A 55 1.40 11.86 7.59
N GLU A 56 2.50 11.11 7.49
CA GLU A 56 3.83 11.67 7.71
C GLU A 56 4.21 12.69 6.64
N PHE A 57 3.99 12.41 5.36
CA PHE A 57 4.26 13.38 4.29
C PHE A 57 3.41 14.64 4.42
N ALA A 58 2.13 14.53 4.84
CA ALA A 58 1.30 15.68 5.14
C ALA A 58 1.89 16.52 6.28
N ARG A 59 2.34 15.89 7.36
CA ARG A 59 2.99 16.55 8.50
C ARG A 59 4.28 17.26 8.08
N LEU A 60 5.13 16.59 7.32
CA LEU A 60 6.40 17.14 6.85
C LEU A 60 6.20 18.35 5.92
N CYS A 61 5.09 18.40 5.20
CA CYS A 61 4.69 19.55 4.39
C CYS A 61 3.91 20.63 5.19
N GLY A 62 3.82 20.52 6.51
CA GLY A 62 3.26 21.54 7.40
C GLY A 62 1.74 21.48 7.58
N LEU A 63 1.07 20.43 7.10
CA LEU A 63 -0.35 20.21 7.40
C LEU A 63 -0.49 19.54 8.79
N ASP A 64 -1.54 19.91 9.51
CA ASP A 64 -2.02 19.08 10.61
C ASP A 64 -2.42 17.71 10.04
N TRP A 65 -1.65 16.67 10.36
CA TRP A 65 -1.78 15.35 9.78
C TRP A 65 -3.15 14.70 10.01
N HIS A 66 -3.91 15.11 11.04
CA HIS A 66 -5.28 14.64 11.25
C HIS A 66 -6.18 14.95 10.05
N LYS A 67 -5.93 16.05 9.33
CA LYS A 67 -6.68 16.41 8.13
C LYS A 67 -6.37 15.49 6.94
N ALA A 68 -5.23 14.78 6.97
CA ALA A 68 -4.85 13.82 5.93
C ALA A 68 -5.37 12.40 6.21
N VAL A 69 -5.97 12.12 7.37
CA VAL A 69 -6.53 10.79 7.70
C VAL A 69 -7.50 10.29 6.63
N PRO A 70 -8.47 11.10 6.12
CA PRO A 70 -9.34 10.64 5.04
C PRO A 70 -8.59 10.24 3.77
N MET A 71 -7.45 10.89 3.44
CA MET A 71 -6.63 10.57 2.27
C MET A 71 -5.96 9.21 2.42
N GLY A 72 -5.31 8.97 3.56
CA GLY A 72 -4.68 7.68 3.86
C GLY A 72 -5.72 6.55 3.89
N CYS A 73 -6.88 6.78 4.50
CA CYS A 73 -7.96 5.80 4.53
C CYS A 73 -8.57 5.55 3.15
N ALA A 74 -8.69 6.57 2.29
CA ALA A 74 -9.15 6.40 0.92
C ALA A 74 -8.23 5.46 0.12
N LEU A 75 -6.93 5.65 0.24
CA LEU A 75 -5.96 4.75 -0.40
C LEU A 75 -6.02 3.34 0.19
N GLU A 76 -6.27 3.19 1.48
CA GLU A 76 -6.44 1.88 2.11
C GLU A 76 -7.73 1.18 1.62
N LEU A 77 -8.82 1.91 1.34
CA LEU A 77 -10.02 1.34 0.70
C LEU A 77 -9.69 0.81 -0.70
N VAL A 78 -8.91 1.57 -1.48
CA VAL A 78 -8.45 1.15 -2.81
C VAL A 78 -7.55 -0.07 -2.71
N HIS A 79 -6.60 -0.08 -1.78
CA HIS A 79 -5.78 -1.27 -1.54
C HIS A 79 -6.63 -2.48 -1.10
N THR A 80 -7.67 -2.26 -0.30
CA THR A 80 -8.55 -3.35 0.16
C THR A 80 -9.36 -3.93 -0.99
N TYR A 81 -9.92 -3.12 -1.91
CA TYR A 81 -10.63 -3.66 -3.04
C TYR A 81 -9.74 -4.54 -3.92
N SER A 82 -8.49 -4.12 -4.15
CA SER A 82 -7.57 -4.92 -4.96
C SER A 82 -7.32 -6.29 -4.35
N LEU A 83 -7.15 -6.36 -3.03
CA LEU A 83 -7.00 -7.64 -2.32
C LEU A 83 -8.26 -8.51 -2.40
N ILE A 84 -9.48 -7.91 -2.30
CA ILE A 84 -10.73 -8.67 -2.45
C ILE A 84 -10.83 -9.28 -3.84
N HIS A 85 -10.47 -8.51 -4.89
CA HIS A 85 -10.56 -8.98 -6.27
C HIS A 85 -9.45 -9.96 -6.61
N ASP A 86 -8.23 -9.76 -6.11
CA ASP A 86 -7.10 -10.68 -6.29
C ASP A 86 -7.42 -12.07 -5.71
N ASP A 87 -8.13 -12.13 -4.56
CA ASP A 87 -8.51 -13.39 -3.91
C ASP A 87 -9.57 -14.21 -4.67
N LEU A 88 -10.26 -13.64 -5.68
CA LEU A 88 -11.35 -14.30 -6.39
C LEU A 88 -10.87 -15.54 -7.17
N PRO A 89 -11.76 -16.55 -7.40
CA PRO A 89 -11.43 -17.76 -8.17
C PRO A 89 -10.99 -17.53 -9.61
N CYS A 90 -11.28 -16.38 -10.19
CA CYS A 90 -10.83 -15.98 -11.53
C CYS A 90 -9.47 -15.24 -11.51
N MET A 91 -8.89 -15.05 -10.34
CA MET A 91 -7.59 -14.40 -10.11
C MET A 91 -6.66 -15.38 -9.38
N ASP A 92 -6.23 -15.09 -8.16
CA ASP A 92 -5.29 -15.92 -7.40
C ASP A 92 -5.96 -17.13 -6.70
N ASP A 93 -7.31 -17.15 -6.59
CA ASP A 93 -8.14 -18.19 -5.93
C ASP A 93 -7.70 -18.51 -4.49
N ASP A 94 -7.35 -17.46 -3.74
CA ASP A 94 -6.85 -17.58 -2.36
C ASP A 94 -7.99 -17.89 -1.37
N ASP A 95 -7.82 -18.92 -0.55
CA ASP A 95 -8.76 -19.28 0.53
C ASP A 95 -8.59 -18.43 1.78
N LEU A 96 -7.37 -17.98 2.05
CA LEU A 96 -6.99 -17.26 3.26
C LEU A 96 -6.19 -15.99 2.95
N ARG A 97 -6.52 -14.90 3.65
CA ARG A 97 -5.74 -13.67 3.67
C ARG A 97 -5.52 -13.15 5.08
N ARG A 98 -4.28 -12.94 5.47
CA ARG A 98 -3.91 -12.55 6.84
C ARG A 98 -4.44 -13.52 7.90
N GLY A 99 -4.45 -14.81 7.58
CA GLY A 99 -4.92 -15.89 8.46
C GLY A 99 -6.45 -16.00 8.63
N LYS A 100 -7.24 -15.21 7.85
CA LYS A 100 -8.71 -15.27 7.84
C LYS A 100 -9.20 -15.74 6.47
N PRO A 101 -10.37 -16.39 6.39
CA PRO A 101 -11.01 -16.70 5.11
C PRO A 101 -11.16 -15.43 4.25
N THR A 102 -10.93 -15.58 2.94
CA THR A 102 -11.08 -14.47 1.99
C THR A 102 -12.54 -14.04 1.85
N ASN A 103 -12.77 -12.84 1.32
CA ASN A 103 -14.09 -12.24 1.26
C ASN A 103 -15.10 -13.14 0.50
N HIS A 104 -14.67 -13.69 -0.64
CA HIS A 104 -15.53 -14.56 -1.45
C HIS A 104 -15.86 -15.91 -0.77
N LYS A 105 -15.00 -16.41 0.12
CA LYS A 105 -15.29 -17.61 0.91
C LYS A 105 -16.34 -17.36 1.99
N VAL A 106 -16.40 -16.13 2.53
CA VAL A 106 -17.36 -15.76 3.61
C VAL A 106 -18.71 -15.31 3.04
N TYR A 107 -18.69 -14.48 1.97
CA TYR A 107 -19.87 -13.79 1.45
C TYR A 107 -20.30 -14.25 0.06
N GLY A 108 -19.51 -15.13 -0.58
CA GLY A 108 -19.71 -15.54 -1.97
C GLY A 108 -19.12 -14.56 -2.99
N GLU A 109 -18.82 -15.06 -4.18
CA GLU A 109 -18.12 -14.32 -5.24
C GLU A 109 -18.86 -13.04 -5.65
N THR A 110 -20.17 -13.12 -5.84
CA THR A 110 -20.99 -11.97 -6.27
C THR A 110 -20.87 -10.79 -5.30
N LEU A 111 -20.97 -11.05 -3.98
CA LEU A 111 -20.89 -9.97 -3.01
C LEU A 111 -19.46 -9.47 -2.83
N ALA A 112 -18.46 -10.34 -2.97
CA ALA A 112 -17.04 -9.94 -2.97
C ALA A 112 -16.72 -8.98 -4.13
N VAL A 113 -17.17 -9.27 -5.36
CA VAL A 113 -17.03 -8.35 -6.51
C VAL A 113 -17.68 -7.01 -6.20
N LEU A 114 -18.95 -7.02 -5.75
CA LEU A 114 -19.68 -5.78 -5.44
C LEU A 114 -19.07 -4.99 -4.28
N ALA A 115 -18.48 -5.68 -3.28
CA ALA A 115 -17.77 -5.03 -2.18
C ALA A 115 -16.52 -4.30 -2.69
N GLY A 116 -15.73 -4.92 -3.55
CA GLY A 116 -14.59 -4.28 -4.20
C GLY A 116 -15.00 -3.09 -5.07
N ASP A 117 -16.06 -3.25 -5.89
CA ASP A 117 -16.60 -2.17 -6.72
C ASP A 117 -17.04 -0.97 -5.87
N ALA A 118 -17.69 -1.21 -4.73
CA ALA A 118 -18.21 -0.16 -3.86
C ALA A 118 -17.10 0.58 -3.07
N LEU A 119 -15.99 -0.09 -2.76
CA LEU A 119 -14.86 0.52 -2.05
C LEU A 119 -14.17 1.60 -2.89
N GLN A 120 -14.11 1.45 -4.22
CA GLN A 120 -13.48 2.42 -5.11
C GLN A 120 -14.18 3.80 -5.07
N PRO A 121 -15.49 3.93 -5.40
CA PRO A 121 -16.18 5.21 -5.31
C PRO A 121 -16.26 5.74 -3.86
N ALA A 122 -16.27 4.85 -2.85
CA ALA A 122 -16.20 5.28 -1.46
C ALA A 122 -14.86 5.98 -1.15
N ALA A 123 -13.74 5.50 -1.68
CA ALA A 123 -12.44 6.14 -1.53
C ALA A 123 -12.43 7.57 -2.11
N TYR A 124 -12.92 7.75 -3.33
CA TYR A 124 -13.04 9.08 -3.95
C TYR A 124 -13.98 10.00 -3.17
N ARG A 125 -15.07 9.46 -2.64
CA ARG A 125 -15.97 10.23 -1.76
C ARG A 125 -15.24 10.73 -0.52
N LEU A 126 -14.41 9.91 0.14
CA LEU A 126 -13.62 10.34 1.30
C LEU A 126 -12.73 11.52 0.95
N ILE A 127 -12.01 11.47 -0.18
CA ILE A 127 -11.14 12.54 -0.63
C ILE A 127 -11.95 13.83 -0.92
N LEU A 128 -12.99 13.72 -1.74
CA LEU A 128 -13.74 14.86 -2.22
C LEU A 128 -14.58 15.55 -1.14
N THR A 129 -14.88 14.87 -0.05
CA THR A 129 -15.62 15.43 1.09
C THR A 129 -14.75 15.69 2.32
N ALA A 130 -13.42 15.51 2.23
CA ALA A 130 -12.53 15.70 3.36
C ALA A 130 -12.60 17.12 3.92
N PRO A 131 -12.84 17.29 5.23
CA PRO A 131 -12.90 18.60 5.83
C PRO A 131 -11.52 19.24 5.95
N GLY A 132 -11.48 20.57 5.93
CA GLY A 132 -10.26 21.35 6.19
C GLY A 132 -9.25 21.39 5.04
N LEU A 133 -9.59 20.87 3.86
CA LEU A 133 -8.84 20.99 2.62
C LEU A 133 -9.59 21.87 1.62
N THR A 134 -8.87 22.54 0.73
CA THR A 134 -9.44 23.28 -0.41
C THR A 134 -9.92 22.33 -1.50
N ASP A 135 -10.80 22.82 -2.39
CA ASP A 135 -11.25 22.04 -3.54
C ASP A 135 -10.09 21.63 -4.46
N ALA A 136 -9.09 22.50 -4.62
CA ALA A 136 -7.89 22.21 -5.40
C ALA A 136 -7.08 21.06 -4.79
N GLN A 137 -6.88 21.04 -3.47
CA GLN A 137 -6.20 19.95 -2.78
C GLN A 137 -6.97 18.63 -2.90
N ARG A 138 -8.29 18.66 -2.75
CA ARG A 138 -9.15 17.48 -2.92
C ARG A 138 -9.08 16.92 -4.34
N ALA A 139 -9.17 17.81 -5.35
CA ALA A 139 -9.08 17.40 -6.75
C ALA A 139 -7.70 16.80 -7.09
N ASP A 140 -6.61 17.40 -6.59
CA ASP A 140 -5.25 16.90 -6.76
C ASP A 140 -5.10 15.50 -6.10
N CYS A 141 -5.54 15.33 -4.86
CA CYS A 141 -5.52 14.03 -4.19
C CYS A 141 -6.35 12.97 -4.93
N ALA A 142 -7.52 13.34 -5.46
CA ALA A 142 -8.32 12.41 -6.26
C ALA A 142 -7.60 11.98 -7.54
N LEU A 143 -6.91 12.91 -8.22
CA LEU A 143 -6.11 12.60 -9.39
C LEU A 143 -4.90 11.71 -9.06
N ILE A 144 -4.19 12.00 -7.96
CA ILE A 144 -3.08 11.16 -7.48
C ILE A 144 -3.56 9.72 -7.24
N LEU A 145 -4.70 9.55 -6.55
CA LEU A 145 -5.24 8.21 -6.28
C LEU A 145 -5.66 7.50 -7.58
N ALA A 146 -6.29 8.22 -8.52
CA ALA A 146 -6.70 7.67 -9.82
C ALA A 146 -5.50 7.16 -10.62
N ASN A 147 -4.42 7.95 -10.70
CA ASN A 147 -3.21 7.58 -11.41
C ASN A 147 -2.51 6.38 -10.75
N ALA A 148 -2.40 6.38 -9.41
CA ALA A 148 -1.74 5.30 -8.68
C ALA A 148 -2.46 3.96 -8.79
N SER A 149 -3.79 3.98 -8.87
CA SER A 149 -4.60 2.75 -8.84
C SER A 149 -5.14 2.31 -10.19
N GLY A 150 -5.13 3.19 -11.18
CA GLY A 150 -5.82 3.01 -12.46
C GLY A 150 -5.05 2.22 -13.52
N SER A 151 -5.41 2.51 -14.79
CA SER A 151 -4.89 1.85 -16.00
C SER A 151 -3.40 2.08 -16.25
N ASP A 152 -2.81 3.08 -15.62
CA ASP A 152 -1.39 3.44 -15.75
C ASP A 152 -0.64 3.25 -14.43
N GLY A 153 -1.26 2.55 -13.47
CA GLY A 153 -0.74 2.23 -12.14
C GLY A 153 -1.00 0.78 -11.76
N MET A 154 -1.56 0.57 -10.56
CA MET A 154 -1.72 -0.76 -9.96
C MET A 154 -2.46 -1.76 -10.86
N VAL A 155 -3.52 -1.37 -11.55
CA VAL A 155 -4.28 -2.27 -12.44
C VAL A 155 -3.45 -2.67 -13.66
N ALA A 156 -2.65 -1.77 -14.24
CA ALA A 156 -1.72 -2.12 -15.31
C ALA A 156 -0.67 -3.14 -14.83
N GLY A 157 -0.10 -2.90 -13.64
CA GLY A 157 0.83 -3.85 -13.01
C GLY A 157 0.20 -5.23 -12.78
N GLN A 158 -1.06 -5.28 -12.37
CA GLN A 158 -1.80 -6.53 -12.21
C GLN A 158 -1.99 -7.26 -13.55
N VAL A 159 -2.30 -6.54 -14.64
CA VAL A 159 -2.39 -7.13 -15.98
C VAL A 159 -1.06 -7.76 -16.41
N LEU A 160 0.06 -7.05 -16.21
CA LEU A 160 1.38 -7.57 -16.54
C LEU A 160 1.74 -8.79 -15.71
N ASP A 161 1.46 -8.77 -14.42
CA ASP A 161 1.73 -9.88 -13.50
C ASP A 161 0.91 -11.13 -13.85
N THR A 162 -0.39 -10.97 -14.08
CA THR A 162 -1.32 -12.10 -14.24
C THR A 162 -1.34 -12.67 -15.67
N LEU A 163 -1.20 -11.84 -16.71
CA LEU A 163 -1.43 -12.25 -18.10
C LEU A 163 -0.17 -12.32 -18.94
N HIS A 164 0.90 -11.58 -18.58
CA HIS A 164 2.11 -11.48 -19.42
C HIS A 164 3.28 -12.33 -18.92
N HIS A 165 3.24 -12.76 -17.64
CA HIS A 165 4.25 -13.66 -17.03
C HIS A 165 5.68 -13.15 -17.23
N PRO A 166 6.09 -12.04 -16.56
CA PRO A 166 7.40 -11.44 -16.74
C PRO A 166 8.51 -12.45 -16.48
N SER A 167 9.56 -12.42 -17.29
CA SER A 167 10.68 -13.38 -17.25
C SER A 167 12.05 -12.72 -17.26
N ALA A 168 12.12 -11.41 -17.50
CA ALA A 168 13.32 -10.61 -17.48
C ALA A 168 13.28 -9.57 -16.36
N GLN A 169 14.46 -9.10 -15.93
CA GLN A 169 14.58 -8.18 -14.79
C GLN A 169 13.87 -6.85 -15.05
N ASP A 170 13.93 -6.29 -16.25
CA ASP A 170 13.26 -5.04 -16.62
C ASP A 170 11.73 -5.21 -16.63
N GLU A 171 11.22 -6.32 -17.16
CA GLU A 171 9.80 -6.66 -17.12
C GLU A 171 9.30 -6.80 -15.67
N LEU A 172 10.04 -7.51 -14.83
CA LEU A 172 9.70 -7.70 -13.43
C LEU A 172 9.77 -6.37 -12.64
N THR A 173 10.76 -5.52 -12.97
CA THR A 173 10.85 -4.17 -12.43
C THR A 173 9.61 -3.34 -12.78
N GLU A 174 9.14 -3.42 -14.02
CA GLU A 174 7.94 -2.71 -14.46
C GLU A 174 6.69 -3.18 -13.72
N VAL A 175 6.52 -4.50 -13.56
CA VAL A 175 5.42 -5.06 -12.77
C VAL A 175 5.42 -4.52 -11.34
N HIS A 176 6.56 -4.60 -10.66
CA HIS A 176 6.65 -4.12 -9.28
C HIS A 176 6.49 -2.62 -9.15
N HIS A 177 6.99 -1.86 -10.13
CA HIS A 177 6.82 -0.41 -10.20
C HIS A 177 5.33 -0.04 -10.28
N LEU A 178 4.59 -0.70 -11.14
CA LEU A 178 3.17 -0.41 -11.36
C LEU A 178 2.28 -1.05 -10.28
N LYS A 179 2.40 -2.34 -10.01
CA LYS A 179 1.50 -3.06 -9.10
C LYS A 179 1.65 -2.59 -7.65
N THR A 180 2.88 -2.43 -7.19
CA THR A 180 3.19 -2.11 -5.78
C THR A 180 3.71 -0.68 -5.61
N GLY A 181 4.69 -0.29 -6.41
CA GLY A 181 5.37 1.00 -6.34
C GLY A 181 4.42 2.19 -6.52
N ALA A 182 3.52 2.14 -7.51
CA ALA A 182 2.57 3.20 -7.78
C ALA A 182 1.66 3.51 -6.57
N MET A 183 1.21 2.47 -5.85
CA MET A 183 0.38 2.66 -4.66
C MET A 183 1.15 3.19 -3.45
N ILE A 184 2.43 2.85 -3.31
CA ILE A 184 3.30 3.38 -2.24
C ILE A 184 3.68 4.82 -2.55
N ALA A 185 4.08 5.12 -3.79
CA ALA A 185 4.33 6.49 -4.24
C ALA A 185 3.07 7.36 -4.15
N GLY A 186 1.92 6.82 -4.56
CA GLY A 186 0.63 7.47 -4.41
C GLY A 186 0.30 7.83 -2.97
N ALA A 187 0.62 6.95 -2.01
CA ALA A 187 0.45 7.23 -0.58
C ALA A 187 1.28 8.43 -0.12
N CYS A 188 2.56 8.47 -0.50
CA CYS A 188 3.46 9.58 -0.18
C CYS A 188 2.98 10.88 -0.84
N MET A 189 2.62 10.83 -2.13
CA MET A 189 2.14 11.99 -2.89
C MET A 189 0.79 12.52 -2.37
N LEU A 190 -0.11 11.64 -1.88
CA LEU A 190 -1.38 12.06 -1.27
C LEU A 190 -1.14 12.95 -0.04
N GLY A 191 -0.14 12.64 0.78
CA GLY A 191 0.24 13.49 1.91
C GLY A 191 0.70 14.88 1.48
N VAL A 192 1.56 14.94 0.45
CA VAL A 192 2.03 16.20 -0.13
C VAL A 192 0.89 16.98 -0.78
N GLY A 193 0.02 16.32 -1.55
CA GLY A 193 -1.15 16.92 -2.20
C GLY A 193 -2.14 17.50 -1.19
N ALA A 194 -2.45 16.76 -0.12
CA ALA A 194 -3.30 17.24 0.96
C ALA A 194 -2.75 18.50 1.63
N ALA A 195 -1.42 18.59 1.79
CA ALA A 195 -0.77 19.76 2.34
C ALA A 195 -0.62 20.94 1.34
N GLY A 196 -0.88 20.73 0.05
CA GLY A 196 -0.54 21.71 -0.98
C GLY A 196 0.98 21.94 -1.08
N GLY A 197 1.75 20.88 -0.88
CA GLY A 197 3.21 20.92 -0.82
C GLY A 197 3.85 21.30 -2.15
N SER A 198 5.14 21.65 -2.10
CA SER A 198 5.91 22.08 -3.25
C SER A 198 6.17 20.94 -4.25
N GLU A 199 6.52 21.31 -5.49
CA GLU A 199 6.95 20.37 -6.53
C GLU A 199 8.19 19.55 -6.09
N ALA A 200 9.11 20.17 -5.37
CA ALA A 200 10.27 19.47 -4.81
C ALA A 200 9.86 18.39 -3.80
N ALA A 201 8.89 18.71 -2.91
CA ALA A 201 8.36 17.73 -1.96
C ALA A 201 7.59 16.60 -2.69
N ARG A 202 6.88 16.93 -3.76
CA ARG A 202 6.16 15.95 -4.59
C ARG A 202 7.13 14.97 -5.24
N LYS A 203 8.21 15.48 -5.86
CA LYS A 203 9.24 14.65 -6.47
C LYS A 203 9.98 13.78 -5.43
N ALA A 204 10.27 14.32 -4.26
CA ALA A 204 10.88 13.56 -3.16
C ALA A 204 9.95 12.42 -2.70
N ALA A 205 8.66 12.69 -2.53
CA ALA A 205 7.65 11.71 -2.15
C ALA A 205 7.49 10.60 -3.19
N GLU A 206 7.45 10.97 -4.46
CA GLU A 206 7.36 10.05 -5.59
C GLU A 206 8.58 9.12 -5.62
N THR A 207 9.80 9.70 -5.60
CA THR A 207 11.05 8.92 -5.61
C THR A 207 11.13 7.99 -4.41
N TYR A 208 10.85 8.50 -3.19
CA TYR A 208 10.83 7.69 -1.98
C TYR A 208 9.88 6.50 -2.11
N GLY A 209 8.66 6.75 -2.58
CA GLY A 209 7.63 5.72 -2.68
C GLY A 209 7.98 4.63 -3.69
N TYR A 210 8.49 4.98 -4.86
CA TYR A 210 8.87 4.01 -5.88
C TYR A 210 10.09 3.18 -5.48
N GLN A 211 11.14 3.81 -4.95
CA GLN A 211 12.34 3.08 -4.51
C GLN A 211 12.03 2.14 -3.36
N LEU A 212 11.27 2.61 -2.37
CA LEU A 212 10.85 1.78 -1.24
C LEU A 212 9.91 0.65 -1.67
N GLY A 213 9.01 0.92 -2.63
CA GLY A 213 8.09 -0.07 -3.17
C GLY A 213 8.81 -1.22 -3.86
N LEU A 214 9.82 -0.92 -4.68
CA LEU A 214 10.66 -1.93 -5.32
C LEU A 214 11.50 -2.70 -4.30
N ALA A 215 12.16 -2.00 -3.38
CA ALA A 215 12.93 -2.63 -2.31
C ALA A 215 12.08 -3.59 -1.46
N PHE A 216 10.85 -3.17 -1.14
CA PHE A 216 9.89 -3.97 -0.38
C PHE A 216 9.53 -5.27 -1.12
N GLN A 217 9.27 -5.19 -2.42
CA GLN A 217 8.89 -6.35 -3.23
C GLN A 217 10.05 -7.34 -3.39
N ILE A 218 11.27 -6.85 -3.71
CA ILE A 218 12.46 -7.70 -3.78
C ILE A 218 12.71 -8.38 -2.42
N ARG A 219 12.44 -7.66 -1.33
CA ARG A 219 12.56 -8.23 0.02
C ARG A 219 11.52 -9.31 0.29
N ASP A 220 10.29 -9.14 -0.18
CA ASP A 220 9.24 -10.16 -0.08
C ASP A 220 9.64 -11.43 -0.87
N ASP A 221 10.19 -11.31 -2.09
CA ASP A 221 10.74 -12.43 -2.87
C ASP A 221 11.85 -13.16 -2.11
N MET A 222 12.74 -12.42 -1.44
CA MET A 222 13.79 -13.03 -0.62
C MET A 222 13.20 -13.80 0.57
N LEU A 223 12.19 -13.24 1.23
CA LEU A 223 11.54 -13.87 2.39
C LEU A 223 10.75 -15.12 2.00
N ASP A 224 10.21 -15.20 0.79
CA ASP A 224 9.58 -16.42 0.28
C ASP A 224 10.57 -17.60 0.16
N VAL A 225 11.86 -17.30 -0.04
CA VAL A 225 12.93 -18.33 -0.13
C VAL A 225 13.54 -18.66 1.23
N ILE A 226 13.81 -17.64 2.09
CA ILE A 226 14.59 -17.80 3.34
C ILE A 226 13.76 -17.69 4.62
N GLY A 227 12.50 -17.26 4.49
CA GLY A 227 11.61 -16.96 5.62
C GLY A 227 11.17 -18.19 6.41
N ASN A 228 10.47 -17.96 7.51
CA ASN A 228 9.80 -18.98 8.30
C ASN A 228 8.28 -18.85 8.07
N ALA A 229 7.59 -19.93 7.72
CA ALA A 229 6.16 -19.94 7.41
C ALA A 229 5.29 -19.31 8.53
N ASP A 230 5.69 -19.46 9.79
CA ASP A 230 4.96 -18.88 10.94
C ASP A 230 5.06 -17.33 11.00
N GLU A 231 6.05 -16.73 10.34
CA GLU A 231 6.27 -15.27 10.33
C GLU A 231 5.74 -14.61 9.05
N PHE A 232 5.69 -15.36 7.96
CA PHE A 232 5.32 -14.83 6.63
C PHE A 232 3.79 -14.77 6.42
N GLY A 233 3.03 -15.61 7.10
CA GLY A 233 1.56 -15.66 6.98
C GLY A 233 1.06 -16.29 5.68
N LYS A 234 1.97 -16.80 4.83
CA LYS A 234 1.74 -17.61 3.64
C LYS A 234 2.66 -18.84 3.67
N PRO A 235 2.37 -19.93 2.94
CA PRO A 235 3.30 -21.02 2.70
C PRO A 235 4.58 -20.48 2.02
N ILE A 236 5.75 -20.96 2.43
CA ILE A 236 7.04 -20.65 1.78
C ILE A 236 7.07 -21.33 0.42
N GLY A 237 7.60 -20.63 -0.61
CA GLY A 237 7.70 -21.15 -1.97
C GLY A 237 6.42 -21.01 -2.77
N SER A 238 5.46 -20.18 -2.35
CA SER A 238 4.21 -19.96 -3.04
C SER A 238 4.42 -19.42 -4.46
N ASP A 239 5.36 -18.50 -4.67
CA ASP A 239 5.67 -17.93 -5.98
C ASP A 239 6.18 -19.00 -6.95
N LYS A 240 6.98 -19.95 -6.48
CA LYS A 240 7.48 -21.06 -7.28
C LYS A 240 6.39 -22.06 -7.64
N ASP A 241 5.46 -22.33 -6.73
CA ASP A 241 4.31 -23.20 -6.96
C ASP A 241 3.35 -22.60 -8.00
N GLU A 242 3.26 -21.28 -8.06
CA GLU A 242 2.50 -20.52 -9.06
C GLU A 242 3.26 -20.33 -10.38
N GLY A 243 4.54 -20.76 -10.46
CA GLY A 243 5.38 -20.64 -11.65
C GLY A 243 5.82 -19.21 -11.97
N LYS A 244 5.77 -18.30 -11.00
CA LYS A 244 6.25 -16.92 -11.11
C LYS A 244 7.77 -16.88 -11.08
N VAL A 245 8.37 -16.01 -11.89
CA VAL A 245 9.79 -15.67 -11.85
C VAL A 245 9.98 -14.55 -10.84
N THR A 246 10.90 -14.69 -9.91
CA THR A 246 11.21 -13.71 -8.87
C THR A 246 12.56 -13.04 -9.09
N TYR A 247 12.85 -11.95 -8.38
CA TYR A 247 14.17 -11.35 -8.36
C TYR A 247 15.26 -12.31 -7.86
N VAL A 248 14.91 -13.20 -6.92
CA VAL A 248 15.84 -14.19 -6.40
C VAL A 248 16.22 -15.22 -7.47
N ASP A 249 15.28 -15.59 -8.35
CA ASP A 249 15.58 -16.49 -9.49
C ASP A 249 16.54 -15.84 -10.49
N LEU A 250 16.43 -14.52 -10.69
CA LEU A 250 17.24 -13.79 -11.68
C LEU A 250 18.62 -13.37 -11.16
N LEU A 251 18.72 -12.94 -9.92
CA LEU A 251 19.93 -12.32 -9.35
C LEU A 251 20.58 -13.15 -8.25
N GLY A 252 19.82 -14.04 -7.60
CA GLY A 252 20.24 -14.71 -6.37
C GLY A 252 20.12 -13.82 -5.13
N LEU A 253 20.13 -14.44 -3.94
CA LEU A 253 19.88 -13.78 -2.65
C LEU A 253 20.88 -12.65 -2.31
N ASP A 254 22.17 -12.86 -2.61
CA ASP A 254 23.22 -11.88 -2.25
C ASP A 254 23.07 -10.57 -3.04
N ASP A 255 22.79 -10.64 -4.32
CA ASP A 255 22.64 -9.47 -5.18
C ASP A 255 21.27 -8.80 -4.96
N CYS A 256 20.21 -9.56 -4.66
CA CYS A 256 18.96 -9.02 -4.16
C CYS A 256 19.16 -8.20 -2.87
N GLY A 257 19.93 -8.72 -1.91
CA GLY A 257 20.26 -8.00 -0.68
C GLY A 257 20.98 -6.67 -0.91
N LYS A 258 21.93 -6.63 -1.83
CA LYS A 258 22.62 -5.39 -2.22
C LYS A 258 21.68 -4.40 -2.90
N LEU A 259 20.84 -4.89 -3.81
CA LEU A 259 19.87 -4.05 -4.51
C LEU A 259 18.82 -3.45 -3.55
N VAL A 260 18.32 -4.23 -2.60
CA VAL A 260 17.43 -3.73 -1.54
C VAL A 260 18.09 -2.61 -0.74
N HIS A 261 19.36 -2.79 -0.37
CA HIS A 261 20.11 -1.75 0.35
C HIS A 261 20.27 -0.47 -0.47
N GLU A 262 20.69 -0.58 -1.74
CA GLU A 262 20.86 0.57 -2.64
C GLU A 262 19.54 1.33 -2.86
N LEU A 263 18.43 0.63 -3.08
CA LEU A 263 17.11 1.23 -3.25
C LEU A 263 16.65 1.94 -1.98
N THR A 264 16.91 1.34 -0.81
CA THR A 264 16.60 1.95 0.49
C THR A 264 17.40 3.22 0.72
N GLU A 265 18.69 3.23 0.42
CA GLU A 265 19.54 4.44 0.50
C GLU A 265 19.03 5.54 -0.45
N GLN A 266 18.63 5.19 -1.67
CA GLN A 266 18.05 6.14 -2.64
C GLN A 266 16.73 6.73 -2.13
N ALA A 267 15.85 5.90 -1.54
CA ALA A 267 14.61 6.36 -0.93
C ALA A 267 14.89 7.35 0.22
N VAL A 268 15.76 7.00 1.15
CA VAL A 268 16.15 7.87 2.28
C VAL A 268 16.78 9.16 1.81
N PHE A 269 17.68 9.10 0.83
CA PHE A 269 18.31 10.29 0.26
C PHE A 269 17.29 11.24 -0.37
N ALA A 270 16.28 10.73 -1.07
CA ALA A 270 15.26 11.55 -1.71
C ALA A 270 14.48 12.43 -0.72
N VAL A 271 14.32 12.01 0.52
CA VAL A 271 13.57 12.74 1.56
C VAL A 271 14.45 13.44 2.59
N SER A 272 15.76 13.42 2.43
CA SER A 272 16.73 13.93 3.43
C SER A 272 16.50 15.38 3.84
N ASP A 273 16.07 16.24 2.92
CA ASP A 273 15.75 17.65 3.20
C ASP A 273 14.42 17.84 3.96
N LEU A 274 13.49 16.89 3.84
CA LEU A 274 12.18 16.90 4.47
C LEU A 274 12.20 16.19 5.82
N ASP A 275 12.76 14.97 5.87
CA ASP A 275 12.72 14.05 7.01
C ASP A 275 13.84 14.31 8.03
N ARG A 276 13.96 15.54 8.50
CA ARG A 276 15.00 15.93 9.47
C ARG A 276 14.93 15.18 10.80
N GLU A 277 13.77 14.65 11.16
CA GLU A 277 13.57 13.86 12.37
C GLU A 277 13.84 12.37 12.15
N GLY A 278 13.91 11.91 10.90
CA GLY A 278 14.28 10.55 10.51
C GLY A 278 13.15 9.52 10.68
N PHE A 279 11.89 9.92 10.60
CA PHE A 279 10.76 8.99 10.68
C PHE A 279 10.66 8.12 9.42
N LEU A 280 10.72 8.75 8.22
CA LEU A 280 10.67 8.02 6.96
C LEU A 280 11.92 7.16 6.77
N THR A 281 13.08 7.62 7.25
CA THR A 281 14.31 6.84 7.30
C THR A 281 14.13 5.58 8.14
N ALA A 282 13.66 5.71 9.38
CA ALA A 282 13.42 4.57 10.26
C ALA A 282 12.35 3.62 9.70
N LEU A 283 11.31 4.18 9.04
CA LEU A 283 10.29 3.38 8.37
C LEU A 283 10.88 2.53 7.24
N ALA A 284 11.68 3.14 6.34
CA ALA A 284 12.32 2.44 5.24
C ALA A 284 13.22 1.30 5.74
N GLU A 285 14.11 1.58 6.70
CA GLU A 285 14.98 0.59 7.33
C GLU A 285 14.15 -0.54 7.95
N SER A 286 13.09 -0.22 8.69
CA SER A 286 12.22 -1.24 9.32
C SER A 286 11.53 -2.16 8.32
N LEU A 287 11.29 -1.72 7.09
CA LEU A 287 10.63 -2.50 6.04
C LEU A 287 11.60 -3.40 5.30
N THR A 288 12.83 -2.95 5.12
CA THR A 288 13.84 -3.61 4.29
C THR A 288 14.82 -4.46 5.11
N GLU A 289 15.04 -4.14 6.39
CA GLU A 289 15.90 -4.92 7.30
C GLU A 289 15.21 -6.15 7.95
N ARG A 290 13.95 -6.42 7.62
CA ARG A 290 13.24 -7.60 8.16
C ARG A 290 14.00 -8.86 7.84
N MET A 291 14.80 -9.32 8.81
CA MET A 291 15.49 -10.60 8.84
C MET A 291 14.81 -11.59 9.82
N LYS A 292 13.75 -11.15 10.48
CA LYS A 292 13.05 -11.96 11.50
C LYS A 292 11.55 -11.74 11.42
#